data_06a0b69b55973176733df66aedac0231
#
_entry.id   06a0b69b55973176733df66aedac0231
#
_cell.length_a   1.000
_cell.length_b   1.000
_cell.length_c   1.000
_cell.angle_alpha   90.00
_cell.angle_beta   90.00
_cell.angle_gamma   90.00
#
_symmetry.space_group_name_H-M   'P 1'
#
loop_
_entity.id
_entity.type
_entity.pdbx_description
1 polymer ?
#
loop_
_entity_poly.entity_id
_entity_poly.type
_entity_poly.pdbx_seq_one_letter_code
_entity_poly.pdbx_strand_id
1 'polypeptide(L)'
;MRKVKVGITGIFLLISGLLMAQNVDRTPQGVKVNVAEGNFNAEVIFYSPSIVRIVKYPSVKDQMPDKESLSVTLVPEQTKIDFKEQGDDVRLKTSDMIVTLNKTDGTVRFTDTKNDELLAEKGTPSFYPNKGKADKGTYKVRQAFMLEKEEAIYGLGILQNGKMSQRNQRKYLMPGNVEDGITFFQSVKGYGLFWDNY
;
A
#
# COMPACT_ATOMS: atom_id res chain seq x y z
N MET A 1 54.67 25.21 -47.09
CA MET A 1 53.27 24.84 -46.85
C MET A 1 53.21 24.08 -45.51
N ARG A 2 52.72 24.72 -44.45
CA ARG A 2 52.62 24.17 -43.09
C ARG A 2 51.19 23.61 -42.92
N LYS A 3 51.06 22.30 -42.70
CA LYS A 3 49.77 21.66 -42.41
C LYS A 3 49.42 21.86 -40.93
N VAL A 4 48.31 22.55 -40.65
CA VAL A 4 47.76 22.67 -39.31
C VAL A 4 46.86 21.45 -39.06
N LYS A 5 47.19 20.68 -38.04
CA LYS A 5 46.36 19.59 -37.53
C LYS A 5 45.39 20.17 -36.47
N VAL A 6 44.10 20.18 -36.77
CA VAL A 6 43.04 20.51 -35.82
C VAL A 6 42.69 19.25 -35.05
N GLY A 7 43.01 19.23 -33.77
CA GLY A 7 42.60 18.17 -32.84
C GLY A 7 41.19 18.50 -32.29
N ILE A 8 40.25 17.61 -32.56
CA ILE A 8 38.88 17.70 -31.95
C ILE A 8 38.96 16.97 -30.60
N THR A 9 38.98 17.75 -29.52
CA THR A 9 38.88 17.22 -28.16
C THR A 9 37.38 17.05 -27.84
N GLY A 10 36.88 15.81 -27.91
CA GLY A 10 35.53 15.47 -27.51
C GLY A 10 35.39 15.55 -26.00
N ILE A 11 34.59 16.48 -25.49
CA ILE A 11 34.20 16.56 -24.10
C ILE A 11 33.08 15.54 -23.87
N PHE A 12 33.43 14.41 -23.24
CA PHE A 12 32.41 13.48 -22.71
C PHE A 12 31.83 14.07 -21.45
N LEU A 13 30.61 14.64 -21.55
CA LEU A 13 29.79 14.98 -20.38
C LEU A 13 29.28 13.67 -19.76
N LEU A 14 29.91 13.23 -18.68
CA LEU A 14 29.35 12.22 -17.77
C LEU A 14 28.19 12.87 -17.02
N ILE A 15 26.96 12.63 -17.50
CA ILE A 15 25.76 12.90 -16.72
C ILE A 15 25.68 11.78 -15.66
N SER A 16 26.27 12.04 -14.50
CA SER A 16 26.02 11.26 -13.30
C SER A 16 24.61 11.57 -12.83
N GLY A 17 23.63 10.77 -13.26
CA GLY A 17 22.30 10.75 -12.63
C GLY A 17 22.51 10.42 -11.16
N LEU A 18 22.20 11.36 -10.27
CA LEU A 18 21.98 11.09 -8.86
C LEU A 18 20.80 10.13 -8.77
N LEU A 19 21.08 8.84 -8.72
CA LEU A 19 20.16 7.85 -8.22
C LEU A 19 19.95 8.19 -6.74
N MET A 20 18.86 8.90 -6.43
CA MET A 20 18.38 9.03 -5.06
C MET A 20 18.10 7.60 -4.59
N ALA A 21 18.94 7.09 -3.71
CA ALA A 21 18.72 5.81 -3.06
C ALA A 21 17.38 5.92 -2.32
N GLN A 22 16.38 5.18 -2.79
CA GLN A 22 15.10 5.07 -2.09
C GLN A 22 15.40 4.36 -0.76
N ASN A 23 15.15 5.06 0.35
CA ASN A 23 15.40 4.49 1.67
C ASN A 23 14.39 3.37 1.95
N VAL A 24 14.92 2.16 2.06
CA VAL A 24 14.18 0.97 2.48
C VAL A 24 14.67 0.63 3.88
N ASP A 25 13.84 0.91 4.88
CA ASP A 25 14.15 0.66 6.28
C ASP A 25 13.50 -0.65 6.72
N ARG A 26 14.31 -1.66 7.05
CA ARG A 26 13.81 -2.91 7.60
C ARG A 26 13.46 -2.76 9.06
N THR A 27 12.29 -3.28 9.42
CA THR A 27 11.83 -3.37 10.81
C THR A 27 11.72 -4.84 11.24
N PRO A 28 11.63 -5.15 12.53
CA PRO A 28 11.43 -6.52 13.01
C PRO A 28 10.16 -7.18 12.44
N GLN A 29 9.12 -6.39 12.11
CA GLN A 29 7.84 -6.88 11.61
C GLN A 29 7.63 -6.62 10.11
N GLY A 30 8.61 -6.04 9.39
CA GLY A 30 8.43 -5.76 7.96
C GLY A 30 9.34 -4.70 7.39
N VAL A 31 8.79 -3.67 6.77
CA VAL A 31 9.57 -2.65 6.05
C VAL A 31 8.84 -1.32 6.01
N LYS A 32 9.62 -0.23 6.01
CA LYS A 32 9.19 1.13 5.69
C LYS A 32 9.90 1.63 4.44
N VAL A 33 9.17 2.26 3.54
CA VAL A 33 9.70 2.85 2.31
C VAL A 33 9.20 4.28 2.17
N ASN A 34 10.10 5.20 1.85
CA ASN A 34 9.72 6.54 1.41
C ASN A 34 9.48 6.50 -0.11
N VAL A 35 8.25 6.75 -0.52
CA VAL A 35 7.79 6.71 -1.93
C VAL A 35 7.91 8.10 -2.52
N ALA A 36 8.92 8.31 -3.36
CA ALA A 36 9.23 9.65 -3.89
C ALA A 36 8.16 10.20 -4.83
N GLU A 37 7.63 9.39 -5.75
CA GLU A 37 6.64 9.85 -6.74
C GLU A 37 5.33 10.30 -6.09
N GLY A 38 4.92 9.69 -4.98
CA GLY A 38 3.68 10.01 -4.29
C GLY A 38 3.84 10.96 -3.11
N ASN A 39 5.07 11.30 -2.74
CA ASN A 39 5.40 12.08 -1.54
C ASN A 39 4.71 11.54 -0.28
N PHE A 40 4.79 10.23 -0.09
CA PHE A 40 4.23 9.53 1.07
C PHE A 40 5.17 8.41 1.55
N ASN A 41 4.96 7.97 2.78
CA ASN A 41 5.59 6.79 3.33
C ASN A 41 4.64 5.60 3.23
N ALA A 42 5.19 4.42 2.94
CA ALA A 42 4.48 3.15 2.97
C ALA A 42 5.15 2.20 3.95
N GLU A 43 4.39 1.61 4.86
CA GLU A 43 4.87 0.62 5.81
C GLU A 43 4.10 -0.69 5.63
N VAL A 44 4.83 -1.79 5.62
CA VAL A 44 4.31 -3.16 5.64
C VAL A 44 4.64 -3.75 6.99
N ILE A 45 3.63 -4.14 7.76
CA ILE A 45 3.77 -4.65 9.13
C ILE A 45 3.03 -5.98 9.23
N PHE A 46 3.76 -7.08 9.41
CA PHE A 46 3.16 -8.39 9.67
C PHE A 46 2.74 -8.51 11.13
N TYR A 47 1.48 -8.87 11.33
CA TYR A 47 0.92 -9.21 12.64
C TYR A 47 1.00 -10.71 12.91
N SER A 48 0.95 -11.52 11.85
CA SER A 48 1.18 -12.96 11.87
C SER A 48 1.62 -13.40 10.46
N PRO A 49 1.95 -14.66 10.20
CA PRO A 49 2.27 -15.12 8.85
C PRO A 49 1.19 -14.87 7.80
N SER A 50 -0.08 -14.76 8.20
CA SER A 50 -1.25 -14.57 7.32
C SER A 50 -1.95 -13.21 7.49
N ILE A 51 -1.49 -12.35 8.39
CA ILE A 51 -2.09 -11.04 8.64
C ILE A 51 -1.03 -9.96 8.47
N VAL A 52 -1.28 -9.05 7.55
CA VAL A 52 -0.39 -7.92 7.25
C VAL A 52 -1.17 -6.62 7.27
N ARG A 53 -0.60 -5.59 7.88
CA ARG A 53 -1.09 -4.22 7.87
C ARG A 53 -0.26 -3.39 6.90
N ILE A 54 -0.92 -2.66 6.02
CA ILE A 54 -0.31 -1.65 5.14
C ILE A 54 -0.70 -0.28 5.65
N VAL A 55 0.29 0.55 5.98
CA VAL A 55 0.05 1.93 6.42
C VAL A 55 0.69 2.88 5.41
N LYS A 56 -0.10 3.84 4.91
CA LYS A 56 0.39 4.86 4.00
C LYS A 56 0.00 6.24 4.53
N TYR A 57 0.96 7.15 4.57
CA TYR A 57 0.75 8.50 5.10
C TYR A 57 1.66 9.53 4.40
N PRO A 58 1.22 10.80 4.27
CA PRO A 58 2.01 11.85 3.63
C PRO A 58 3.40 12.01 4.24
N SER A 59 4.45 12.18 3.42
CA SER A 59 5.84 12.33 3.86
C SER A 59 6.11 13.58 4.70
N VAL A 60 5.21 14.56 4.70
CA VAL A 60 5.29 15.72 5.61
C VAL A 60 5.20 15.33 7.09
N LYS A 61 4.83 14.08 7.37
CA LYS A 61 4.86 13.46 8.69
C LYS A 61 5.93 12.38 8.68
N ASP A 62 7.08 12.64 9.28
CA ASP A 62 8.20 11.68 9.31
C ASP A 62 7.89 10.39 10.09
N GLN A 63 6.82 10.39 10.87
CA GLN A 63 6.39 9.27 11.68
C GLN A 63 4.99 8.81 11.27
N MET A 64 4.79 7.50 11.36
CA MET A 64 3.45 6.92 11.28
C MET A 64 2.54 7.64 12.30
N PRO A 65 1.29 7.96 11.92
CA PRO A 65 0.35 8.55 12.86
C PRO A 65 0.29 7.73 14.16
N ASP A 66 0.56 8.38 15.27
CA ASP A 66 0.49 7.77 16.62
C ASP A 66 -0.99 7.68 17.04
N LYS A 67 -1.72 6.84 16.32
CA LYS A 67 -3.13 6.60 16.57
C LYS A 67 -3.38 5.10 16.58
N GLU A 68 -3.72 4.59 17.74
CA GLU A 68 -4.11 3.21 17.90
C GLU A 68 -5.43 2.93 17.18
N SER A 69 -5.53 1.74 16.57
CA SER A 69 -6.79 1.29 16.01
C SER A 69 -7.82 1.09 17.12
N LEU A 70 -9.04 1.54 16.90
CA LEU A 70 -10.17 1.27 17.81
C LEU A 70 -10.68 -0.17 17.69
N SER A 71 -10.34 -0.87 16.62
CA SER A 71 -10.89 -2.18 16.28
C SER A 71 -9.86 -3.30 16.30
N VAL A 72 -8.58 -2.97 16.08
CA VAL A 72 -7.49 -3.96 16.03
C VAL A 72 -6.78 -4.00 17.39
N THR A 73 -7.05 -5.04 18.15
CA THR A 73 -6.41 -5.31 19.46
C THR A 73 -5.23 -6.26 19.36
N LEU A 74 -5.02 -6.86 18.17
CA LEU A 74 -3.92 -7.78 17.93
C LEU A 74 -2.59 -7.03 17.96
N VAL A 75 -1.62 -7.60 18.69
CA VAL A 75 -0.24 -7.10 18.72
C VAL A 75 0.58 -7.90 17.70
N PRO A 76 1.47 -7.24 16.91
CA PRO A 76 2.33 -7.95 15.97
C PRO A 76 3.18 -9.03 16.64
N GLU A 77 3.08 -10.25 16.12
CA GLU A 77 3.90 -11.37 16.57
C GLU A 77 5.28 -11.35 15.88
N GLN A 78 6.24 -12.03 16.50
CA GLN A 78 7.53 -12.25 15.85
C GLN A 78 7.35 -13.25 14.70
N THR A 79 7.25 -12.73 13.49
CA THR A 79 7.04 -13.52 12.27
C THR A 79 8.36 -13.65 11.50
N LYS A 80 8.66 -14.89 11.04
CA LYS A 80 9.79 -15.09 10.13
C LYS A 80 9.45 -14.52 8.76
N ILE A 81 10.23 -13.54 8.32
CA ILE A 81 10.06 -12.84 7.04
C ILE A 81 11.32 -13.04 6.21
N ASP A 82 11.19 -13.66 5.04
CA ASP A 82 12.24 -13.69 4.03
C ASP A 82 12.14 -12.41 3.20
N PHE A 83 13.14 -11.57 3.32
CA PHE A 83 13.23 -10.28 2.64
C PHE A 83 14.08 -10.37 1.39
N LYS A 84 13.55 -9.86 0.28
CA LYS A 84 14.29 -9.74 -0.99
C LYS A 84 13.97 -8.41 -1.66
N GLU A 85 15.02 -7.68 -1.98
CA GLU A 85 14.92 -6.47 -2.80
C GLU A 85 15.40 -6.79 -4.22
N GLN A 86 14.59 -6.43 -5.22
CA GLN A 86 14.89 -6.68 -6.63
C GLN A 86 14.32 -5.56 -7.51
N GLY A 87 15.22 -4.74 -8.05
CA GLY A 87 14.83 -3.55 -8.82
C GLY A 87 13.99 -2.61 -7.94
N ASP A 88 12.82 -2.26 -8.43
CA ASP A 88 11.89 -1.37 -7.70
C ASP A 88 11.01 -2.09 -6.68
N ASP A 89 11.11 -3.40 -6.59
CA ASP A 89 10.26 -4.20 -5.71
C ASP A 89 10.99 -4.63 -4.43
N VAL A 90 10.28 -4.50 -3.30
CA VAL A 90 10.60 -5.10 -2.02
C VAL A 90 9.63 -6.25 -1.76
N ARG A 91 10.15 -7.46 -1.71
CA ARG A 91 9.36 -8.67 -1.51
C ARG A 91 9.59 -9.22 -0.10
N LEU A 92 8.49 -9.40 0.63
CA LEU A 92 8.46 -9.98 1.96
C LEU A 92 7.65 -11.27 1.90
N LYS A 93 8.28 -12.40 2.25
CA LYS A 93 7.64 -13.72 2.22
C LYS A 93 7.57 -14.29 3.63
N THR A 94 6.39 -14.74 4.03
CA THR A 94 6.14 -15.54 5.22
C THR A 94 5.85 -17.00 4.84
N SER A 95 5.43 -17.83 5.80
CA SER A 95 4.94 -19.18 5.50
C SER A 95 3.65 -19.20 4.69
N ASP A 96 2.82 -18.15 4.77
CA ASP A 96 1.43 -18.17 4.30
C ASP A 96 1.19 -17.25 3.12
N MET A 97 1.97 -16.15 2.98
CA MET A 97 1.77 -15.17 1.94
C MET A 97 3.06 -14.48 1.50
N ILE A 98 2.95 -13.79 0.38
CA ILE A 98 4.00 -12.90 -0.13
C ILE A 98 3.39 -11.52 -0.33
N VAL A 99 4.06 -10.51 0.19
CA VAL A 99 3.73 -9.10 -0.03
C VAL A 99 4.85 -8.48 -0.85
N THR A 100 4.49 -7.86 -1.95
CA THR A 100 5.44 -7.12 -2.80
C THR A 100 5.06 -5.65 -2.79
N LEU A 101 5.95 -4.80 -2.28
CA LEU A 101 5.81 -3.35 -2.28
C LEU A 101 6.70 -2.76 -3.36
N ASN A 102 6.10 -2.00 -4.27
CA ASN A 102 6.87 -1.24 -5.26
C ASN A 102 7.37 0.07 -4.63
N LYS A 103 8.67 0.32 -4.72
CA LYS A 103 9.32 1.49 -4.10
C LYS A 103 9.03 2.79 -4.83
N THR A 104 8.77 2.72 -6.13
CA THR A 104 8.60 3.89 -6.99
C THR A 104 7.23 4.51 -6.80
N ASP A 105 6.16 3.72 -6.90
CA ASP A 105 4.78 4.18 -6.82
C ASP A 105 4.07 3.80 -5.52
N GLY A 106 4.70 2.98 -4.68
CA GLY A 106 4.17 2.54 -3.39
C GLY A 106 3.00 1.58 -3.49
N THR A 107 2.74 0.98 -4.66
CA THR A 107 1.70 -0.04 -4.81
C THR A 107 2.08 -1.34 -4.13
N VAL A 108 1.09 -2.03 -3.60
CA VAL A 108 1.28 -3.31 -2.91
C VAL A 108 0.50 -4.39 -3.63
N ARG A 109 1.15 -5.55 -3.79
CA ARG A 109 0.55 -6.78 -4.31
C ARG A 109 0.66 -7.90 -3.27
N PHE A 110 -0.39 -8.67 -3.14
CA PHE A 110 -0.48 -9.81 -2.24
C PHE A 110 -0.66 -11.07 -3.07
N THR A 111 0.17 -12.08 -2.81
CA THR A 111 0.06 -13.40 -3.44
C THR A 111 0.12 -14.48 -2.37
N ASP A 112 -0.37 -15.66 -2.70
CA ASP A 112 -0.10 -16.84 -1.91
C ASP A 112 1.37 -17.29 -2.06
N THR A 113 1.74 -18.36 -1.37
CA THR A 113 3.11 -18.90 -1.42
C THR A 113 3.49 -19.53 -2.75
N LYS A 114 2.52 -19.79 -3.64
CA LYS A 114 2.71 -20.31 -5.01
C LYS A 114 2.81 -19.19 -6.04
N ASN A 115 2.68 -17.92 -5.61
CA ASN A 115 2.60 -16.68 -6.38
C ASN A 115 1.27 -16.48 -7.13
N ASP A 116 0.20 -17.16 -6.73
CA ASP A 116 -1.15 -16.87 -7.23
C ASP A 116 -1.63 -15.55 -6.60
N GLU A 117 -2.05 -14.59 -7.44
CA GLU A 117 -2.43 -13.26 -6.97
C GLU A 117 -3.74 -13.33 -6.18
N LEU A 118 -3.69 -12.84 -4.95
CA LEU A 118 -4.85 -12.65 -4.09
C LEU A 118 -5.48 -11.28 -4.32
N LEU A 119 -4.68 -10.22 -4.16
CA LEU A 119 -5.12 -8.84 -4.28
C LEU A 119 -3.96 -7.96 -4.76
N ALA A 120 -4.26 -6.97 -5.59
CA ALA A 120 -3.31 -5.94 -5.98
C ALA A 120 -3.94 -4.55 -5.86
N GLU A 121 -3.15 -3.57 -5.40
CA GLU A 121 -3.54 -2.18 -5.46
C GLU A 121 -3.47 -1.65 -6.90
N LYS A 122 -4.38 -0.73 -7.23
CA LYS A 122 -4.41 -0.05 -8.52
C LYS A 122 -3.98 1.41 -8.35
N GLY A 123 -2.73 1.67 -8.73
CA GLY A 123 -2.14 3.00 -8.66
C GLY A 123 -1.87 3.48 -7.23
N THR A 124 -1.27 4.67 -7.16
CA THR A 124 -0.90 5.32 -5.89
C THR A 124 -2.12 5.74 -5.07
N PRO A 125 -2.02 5.78 -3.73
CA PRO A 125 -3.05 6.36 -2.89
C PRO A 125 -3.19 7.87 -3.15
N SER A 126 -4.35 8.40 -2.84
CA SER A 126 -4.58 9.85 -2.89
C SER A 126 -4.89 10.39 -1.51
N PHE A 127 -4.24 11.49 -1.15
CA PHE A 127 -4.41 12.18 0.12
C PHE A 127 -4.91 13.61 -0.16
N TYR A 128 -6.15 13.91 0.21
CA TYR A 128 -6.75 15.23 0.03
C TYR A 128 -6.91 15.92 1.39
N PRO A 129 -6.13 16.97 1.69
CA PRO A 129 -6.28 17.69 2.95
C PRO A 129 -7.69 18.20 3.16
N ASN A 130 -8.24 17.98 4.35
CA ASN A 130 -9.53 18.55 4.73
C ASN A 130 -9.41 20.05 4.96
N LYS A 131 -10.35 20.81 4.38
CA LYS A 131 -10.40 22.28 4.49
C LYS A 131 -11.31 22.77 5.63
N GLY A 132 -12.11 21.87 6.22
CA GLY A 132 -13.01 22.20 7.33
C GLY A 132 -12.27 22.54 8.63
N LYS A 133 -12.82 23.46 9.44
CA LYS A 133 -12.21 23.83 10.71
C LYS A 133 -12.15 22.66 11.70
N ALA A 134 -13.18 21.82 11.73
CA ALA A 134 -13.28 20.65 12.61
C ALA A 134 -12.28 19.54 12.23
N ASP A 135 -11.97 19.41 10.94
CA ASP A 135 -11.13 18.34 10.40
C ASP A 135 -9.74 18.81 9.99
N LYS A 136 -9.31 19.99 10.52
CA LYS A 136 -8.00 20.57 10.20
C LYS A 136 -6.88 19.60 10.56
N GLY A 137 -5.99 19.33 9.59
CA GLY A 137 -4.86 18.42 9.76
C GLY A 137 -5.17 16.95 9.45
N THR A 138 -6.40 16.65 9.05
CA THR A 138 -6.78 15.33 8.55
C THR A 138 -6.84 15.29 7.02
N TYR A 139 -6.97 14.09 6.46
CA TYR A 139 -7.02 13.85 5.01
C TYR A 139 -8.21 12.96 4.64
N LYS A 140 -8.83 13.27 3.50
CA LYS A 140 -9.63 12.29 2.78
C LYS A 140 -8.67 11.40 2.01
N VAL A 141 -8.77 10.10 2.20
CA VAL A 141 -7.88 9.13 1.55
C VAL A 141 -8.66 8.26 0.57
N ARG A 142 -7.97 7.82 -0.48
CA ARG A 142 -8.52 6.90 -1.46
C ARG A 142 -7.45 5.90 -1.85
N GLN A 143 -7.82 4.62 -1.88
CA GLN A 143 -7.06 3.53 -2.48
C GLN A 143 -7.97 2.72 -3.39
N ALA A 144 -7.47 2.31 -4.55
CA ALA A 144 -8.16 1.42 -5.46
C ALA A 144 -7.47 0.05 -5.47
N PHE A 145 -8.26 -1.00 -5.73
CA PHE A 145 -7.78 -2.38 -5.84
C PHE A 145 -8.25 -3.00 -7.15
N MET A 146 -7.49 -3.96 -7.64
CA MET A 146 -7.85 -4.78 -8.78
C MET A 146 -8.60 -6.01 -8.29
N LEU A 147 -9.78 -6.25 -8.83
CA LEU A 147 -10.53 -7.49 -8.63
C LEU A 147 -10.58 -8.25 -9.95
N GLU A 148 -10.48 -9.57 -9.91
CA GLU A 148 -10.69 -10.41 -11.07
C GLU A 148 -12.11 -10.29 -11.62
N LYS A 149 -12.31 -10.65 -12.90
CA LYS A 149 -13.57 -10.41 -13.61
C LYS A 149 -14.80 -10.91 -12.87
N GLU A 150 -14.77 -12.13 -12.36
CA GLU A 150 -15.91 -12.78 -11.70
C GLU A 150 -15.73 -12.88 -10.17
N GLU A 151 -14.76 -12.18 -9.60
CA GLU A 151 -14.49 -12.21 -8.18
C GLU A 151 -15.63 -11.58 -7.39
N ALA A 152 -16.35 -12.38 -6.62
CA ALA A 152 -17.36 -11.90 -5.70
C ALA A 152 -16.72 -11.45 -4.38
N ILE A 153 -17.23 -10.35 -3.82
CA ILE A 153 -16.87 -9.84 -2.50
C ILE A 153 -18.10 -9.77 -1.60
N TYR A 154 -17.93 -10.12 -0.34
CA TYR A 154 -18.98 -10.20 0.67
C TYR A 154 -18.58 -9.40 1.91
N GLY A 155 -19.55 -8.94 2.70
CA GLY A 155 -19.31 -8.19 3.92
C GLY A 155 -19.83 -6.76 3.82
N LEU A 156 -19.03 -5.79 4.31
CA LEU A 156 -19.36 -4.37 4.47
C LEU A 156 -20.46 -4.11 5.51
N GLY A 157 -20.76 -5.11 6.36
CA GLY A 157 -21.74 -4.98 7.43
C GLY A 157 -23.11 -5.56 7.09
N ILE A 158 -24.12 -5.13 7.82
CA ILE A 158 -25.51 -5.54 7.64
C ILE A 158 -26.16 -4.54 6.70
N LEU A 159 -26.33 -4.91 5.44
CA LEU A 159 -26.87 -4.05 4.39
C LEU A 159 -28.21 -4.59 3.89
N GLN A 160 -29.27 -3.79 3.96
CA GLN A 160 -30.62 -4.17 3.50
C GLN A 160 -30.84 -3.91 2.01
N ASN A 161 -29.83 -4.19 1.18
CA ASN A 161 -29.88 -3.94 -0.26
C ASN A 161 -30.30 -5.16 -1.10
N GLY A 162 -30.60 -6.31 -0.47
CA GLY A 162 -30.96 -7.54 -1.15
C GLY A 162 -29.84 -8.16 -2.01
N LYS A 163 -28.60 -7.74 -1.80
CA LYS A 163 -27.42 -8.21 -2.55
C LYS A 163 -26.50 -8.99 -1.62
N MET A 164 -26.24 -10.25 -1.95
CA MET A 164 -25.23 -11.04 -1.24
C MET A 164 -23.84 -10.59 -1.63
N SER A 165 -23.52 -10.51 -2.92
CA SER A 165 -22.25 -9.96 -3.39
C SER A 165 -22.33 -8.45 -3.48
N GLN A 166 -21.31 -7.77 -2.91
CA GLN A 166 -21.20 -6.32 -2.94
C GLN A 166 -20.36 -5.82 -4.14
N ARG A 167 -19.98 -6.72 -5.06
CA ARG A 167 -19.31 -6.33 -6.30
C ARG A 167 -20.19 -5.37 -7.11
N ASN A 168 -19.55 -4.36 -7.72
CA ASN A 168 -20.22 -3.31 -8.51
C ASN A 168 -21.27 -2.50 -7.74
N GLN A 169 -21.21 -2.52 -6.41
CA GLN A 169 -22.07 -1.68 -5.57
C GLN A 169 -21.32 -0.42 -5.14
N ARG A 170 -22.04 0.68 -5.08
CA ARG A 170 -21.59 1.89 -4.40
C ARG A 170 -22.29 1.97 -3.04
N LYS A 171 -21.51 2.02 -1.97
CA LYS A 171 -22.03 2.09 -0.61
C LYS A 171 -21.37 3.22 0.18
N TYR A 172 -22.21 3.87 0.99
CA TYR A 172 -21.77 4.72 2.08
C TYR A 172 -21.92 3.89 3.36
N LEU A 173 -20.79 3.60 4.00
CA LEU A 173 -20.80 2.82 5.24
C LEU A 173 -21.00 3.78 6.41
N MET A 174 -22.26 3.99 6.77
CA MET A 174 -22.69 4.78 7.92
C MET A 174 -23.69 3.97 8.72
N PRO A 175 -23.55 3.92 10.05
CA PRO A 175 -24.57 3.33 10.92
C PRO A 175 -25.91 4.04 10.75
N GLY A 176 -27.00 3.28 10.71
CA GLY A 176 -28.36 3.78 10.60
C GLY A 176 -29.32 2.94 11.44
N ASN A 177 -30.62 3.21 11.34
CA ASN A 177 -31.61 2.45 12.12
C ASN A 177 -31.70 0.98 11.73
N VAL A 178 -31.30 0.64 10.49
CA VAL A 178 -31.51 -0.69 9.89
C VAL A 178 -30.25 -1.23 9.19
N GLU A 179 -29.20 -0.44 9.11
CA GLU A 179 -27.94 -0.82 8.46
C GLU A 179 -26.77 -0.51 9.38
N ASP A 180 -25.85 -1.46 9.50
CA ASP A 180 -24.54 -1.27 10.12
C ASP A 180 -23.45 -1.37 9.07
N GLY A 181 -22.63 -0.33 8.97
CA GLY A 181 -21.48 -0.29 8.08
C GLY A 181 -20.22 -0.81 8.77
N ILE A 182 -19.59 -1.83 8.20
CA ILE A 182 -18.31 -2.36 8.65
C ILE A 182 -17.31 -2.26 7.50
N THR A 183 -16.16 -1.67 7.73
CA THR A 183 -15.12 -1.45 6.70
C THR A 183 -14.31 -2.72 6.43
N PHE A 184 -14.97 -3.89 6.40
CA PHE A 184 -14.38 -5.19 6.12
C PHE A 184 -15.15 -5.91 5.02
N PHE A 185 -14.41 -6.45 4.08
CA PHE A 185 -14.95 -7.41 3.12
C PHE A 185 -14.05 -8.64 2.97
N GLN A 186 -14.62 -9.72 2.49
CA GLN A 186 -13.89 -10.93 2.10
C GLN A 186 -14.18 -11.31 0.66
N SER A 187 -13.19 -11.86 0.00
CA SER A 187 -13.25 -12.36 -1.37
C SER A 187 -13.44 -13.86 -1.42
N VAL A 188 -14.10 -14.36 -2.48
CA VAL A 188 -14.15 -15.80 -2.81
C VAL A 188 -12.77 -16.42 -3.01
N LYS A 189 -11.73 -15.62 -3.22
CA LYS A 189 -10.32 -16.07 -3.33
C LYS A 189 -9.69 -16.42 -1.97
N GLY A 190 -10.43 -16.27 -0.86
CA GLY A 190 -9.99 -16.66 0.48
C GLY A 190 -9.16 -15.59 1.20
N TYR A 191 -9.22 -14.33 0.80
CA TYR A 191 -8.65 -13.20 1.55
C TYR A 191 -9.74 -12.28 2.09
N GLY A 192 -9.41 -11.52 3.13
CA GLY A 192 -10.21 -10.43 3.65
C GLY A 192 -9.42 -9.12 3.66
N LEU A 193 -10.11 -7.99 3.48
CA LEU A 193 -9.53 -6.66 3.62
C LEU A 193 -10.33 -5.86 4.65
N PHE A 194 -9.64 -5.38 5.67
CA PHE A 194 -10.16 -4.46 6.67
C PHE A 194 -9.57 -3.06 6.41
N TRP A 195 -10.43 -2.08 6.19
CA TRP A 195 -10.03 -0.70 6.00
C TRP A 195 -10.09 0.05 7.33
N ASP A 196 -8.95 0.12 8.00
CA ASP A 196 -8.78 0.73 9.34
C ASP A 196 -8.38 2.20 9.19
N ASN A 197 -9.36 3.05 8.83
CA ASN A 197 -9.14 4.48 8.67
C ASN A 197 -10.33 5.27 9.27
N TYR A 198 -10.06 6.09 10.27
CA TYR A 198 -11.04 6.86 11.02
C TYR A 198 -10.48 8.21 11.48
#